data_49fe2d07fcbcdbc58beba354569557f1
#
_entry.id   49fe2d07fcbcdbc58beba354569557f1
#
_cell.length_a   1.000
_cell.length_b   1.000
_cell.length_c   1.000
_cell.angle_alpha   90.00
_cell.angle_beta   90.00
_cell.angle_gamma   90.00
#
_symmetry.space_group_name_H-M   'P 1'
#
loop_
_entity.id
_entity.type
_entity.pdbx_description
1 polymer ?
#
loop_
_entity_poly.entity_id
_entity_poly.type
_entity_poly.pdbx_seq_one_letter_code
_entity_poly.pdbx_strand_id
1 'polypeptide(L)'
;MSSKTDKRAKEILRLLRHGKTSVEDLTAELTASPASIRRDLTRLEERGLVYRTHGGAMLTGKAAYEPFRFDASFQVREDRFAAEKQRIAHAAAALVKEHETIGLAPGTTTTLIARQLLHRRGIRIVTNAVNIGMELSSATALDTTLTGGAMRWAGAFSLVGPAAIETLNMFVLDRLFLSVTGVDAERGATIIEPEEAAVSRVMVRQAREVVVVADSSKIGMVSPAVICPSRDIDLLITDDGISEEATNAFAASQVKVLAV
;
A
#
# COMPACT_ATOMS: atom_id res chain seq x y z
N MET A 1 14.64 -12.87 -12.79
CA MET A 1 13.96 -13.18 -14.09
C MET A 1 14.21 -12.03 -15.06
N SER A 2 14.18 -12.26 -16.38
CA SER A 2 14.46 -11.20 -17.35
C SER A 2 13.35 -10.14 -17.32
N SER A 3 13.71 -8.85 -17.21
CA SER A 3 12.81 -7.68 -17.27
C SER A 3 11.81 -7.71 -18.45
N LYS A 4 12.14 -8.39 -19.52
CA LYS A 4 11.32 -8.53 -20.73
C LYS A 4 10.14 -9.52 -20.55
N THR A 5 10.32 -10.58 -19.75
CA THR A 5 9.30 -11.59 -19.46
C THR A 5 8.23 -11.03 -18.51
N ASP A 6 8.64 -10.24 -17.52
CA ASP A 6 7.71 -9.62 -16.56
C ASP A 6 6.87 -8.53 -17.24
N LYS A 7 7.46 -7.75 -18.14
CA LYS A 7 6.72 -6.77 -18.95
C LYS A 7 5.64 -7.45 -19.81
N ARG A 8 5.99 -8.57 -20.47
CA ARG A 8 5.03 -9.29 -21.31
C ARG A 8 3.92 -9.96 -20.50
N ALA A 9 4.21 -10.50 -19.33
CA ALA A 9 3.21 -11.05 -18.42
C ALA A 9 2.18 -9.98 -17.98
N LYS A 10 2.63 -8.77 -17.64
CA LYS A 10 1.75 -7.63 -17.34
C LYS A 10 0.84 -7.29 -18.51
N GLU A 11 1.38 -7.26 -19.71
CA GLU A 11 0.63 -6.92 -20.91
C GLU A 11 -0.39 -8.01 -21.29
N ILE A 12 -0.06 -9.28 -21.10
CA ILE A 12 -1.02 -10.39 -21.24
C ILE A 12 -2.21 -10.18 -20.31
N LEU A 13 -2.00 -9.92 -19.03
CA LEU A 13 -3.07 -9.70 -18.07
C LEU A 13 -3.93 -8.49 -18.45
N ARG A 14 -3.32 -7.40 -18.96
CA ARG A 14 -4.06 -6.24 -19.48
C ARG A 14 -4.97 -6.61 -20.65
N LEU A 15 -4.46 -7.33 -21.62
CA LEU A 15 -5.21 -7.76 -22.80
C LEU A 15 -6.36 -8.70 -22.45
N LEU A 16 -6.14 -9.64 -21.51
CA LEU A 16 -7.19 -10.53 -21.01
C LEU A 16 -8.35 -9.75 -20.35
N ARG A 17 -8.08 -8.62 -19.67
CA ARG A 17 -9.13 -7.72 -19.13
C ARG A 17 -9.97 -7.07 -20.21
N HIS A 18 -9.38 -6.78 -21.35
CA HIS A 18 -10.06 -6.17 -22.50
C HIS A 18 -10.71 -7.22 -23.44
N GLY A 19 -10.87 -8.45 -22.96
CA GLY A 19 -11.58 -9.52 -23.69
C GLY A 19 -10.75 -10.25 -24.74
N LYS A 20 -9.45 -9.98 -24.85
CA LYS A 20 -8.51 -10.68 -25.74
C LYS A 20 -8.05 -11.99 -25.10
N THR A 21 -8.85 -13.04 -25.16
CA THR A 21 -8.65 -14.27 -24.39
C THR A 21 -7.94 -15.40 -25.15
N SER A 22 -7.85 -15.33 -26.47
CA SER A 22 -7.19 -16.36 -27.28
C SER A 22 -5.68 -16.20 -27.37
N VAL A 23 -4.95 -17.31 -27.54
CA VAL A 23 -3.50 -17.27 -27.81
C VAL A 23 -3.20 -16.51 -29.11
N GLU A 24 -4.08 -16.59 -30.11
CA GLU A 24 -3.95 -15.90 -31.39
C GLU A 24 -4.03 -14.37 -31.19
N ASP A 25 -5.04 -13.86 -30.46
CA ASP A 25 -5.15 -12.42 -30.13
C ASP A 25 -3.92 -11.92 -29.38
N LEU A 26 -3.48 -12.66 -28.36
CA LEU A 26 -2.32 -12.28 -27.56
C LEU A 26 -1.02 -12.29 -28.39
N THR A 27 -0.91 -13.23 -29.32
CA THR A 27 0.23 -13.35 -30.24
C THR A 27 0.29 -12.16 -31.19
N ALA A 28 -0.85 -11.78 -31.77
CA ALA A 28 -0.96 -10.65 -32.68
C ALA A 28 -0.60 -9.33 -31.98
N GLU A 29 -1.16 -9.09 -30.79
CA GLU A 29 -0.96 -7.84 -30.03
C GLU A 29 0.47 -7.69 -29.47
N LEU A 30 1.08 -8.80 -29.02
CA LEU A 30 2.36 -8.73 -28.30
C LEU A 30 3.58 -9.04 -29.19
N THR A 31 3.35 -9.26 -30.48
CA THR A 31 4.42 -9.60 -31.44
C THR A 31 5.33 -10.72 -30.89
N ALA A 32 4.71 -11.77 -30.30
CA ALA A 32 5.40 -12.88 -29.65
C ALA A 32 4.95 -14.21 -30.26
N SER A 33 5.81 -15.22 -30.24
CA SER A 33 5.40 -16.53 -30.76
C SER A 33 4.32 -17.20 -29.91
N PRO A 34 3.41 -18.00 -30.50
CA PRO A 34 2.39 -18.75 -29.75
C PRO A 34 3.00 -19.61 -28.62
N ALA A 35 4.18 -20.20 -28.86
CA ALA A 35 4.90 -20.97 -27.84
C ALA A 35 5.35 -20.11 -26.65
N SER A 36 5.76 -18.88 -26.90
CA SER A 36 6.12 -17.91 -25.82
C SER A 36 4.89 -17.49 -25.01
N ILE A 37 3.78 -17.18 -25.69
CA ILE A 37 2.51 -16.83 -25.02
C ILE A 37 2.02 -18.01 -24.16
N ARG A 38 2.00 -19.24 -24.71
CA ARG A 38 1.57 -20.42 -23.92
C ARG A 38 2.43 -20.62 -22.67
N ARG A 39 3.74 -20.44 -22.76
CA ARG A 39 4.65 -20.55 -21.62
C ARG A 39 4.40 -19.47 -20.57
N ASP A 40 4.13 -18.24 -21.00
CA ASP A 40 3.81 -17.16 -20.06
C ASP A 40 2.44 -17.38 -19.41
N LEU A 41 1.44 -17.87 -20.14
CA LEU A 41 0.14 -18.25 -19.60
C LEU A 41 0.25 -19.38 -18.55
N THR A 42 1.10 -20.41 -18.80
CA THR A 42 1.37 -21.46 -17.81
C THR A 42 1.96 -20.89 -16.52
N ARG A 43 2.92 -19.98 -16.63
CA ARG A 43 3.49 -19.31 -15.44
C ARG A 43 2.47 -18.44 -14.70
N LEU A 44 1.56 -17.79 -15.42
CA LEU A 44 0.49 -17.00 -14.81
C LEU A 44 -0.54 -17.92 -14.14
N GLU A 45 -0.80 -19.10 -14.68
CA GLU A 45 -1.66 -20.11 -14.09
C GLU A 45 -1.06 -20.70 -12.81
N GLU A 46 0.24 -21.05 -12.82
CA GLU A 46 0.99 -21.48 -11.62
C GLU A 46 0.95 -20.43 -10.48
N ARG A 47 0.85 -19.16 -10.85
CA ARG A 47 0.67 -18.04 -9.91
C ARG A 47 -0.80 -17.81 -9.51
N GLY A 48 -1.74 -18.57 -10.06
CA GLY A 48 -3.17 -18.44 -9.81
C GLY A 48 -3.81 -17.17 -10.39
N LEU A 49 -3.19 -16.54 -11.38
CA LEU A 49 -3.66 -15.28 -11.97
C LEU A 49 -4.61 -15.50 -13.15
N VAL A 50 -4.45 -16.62 -13.83
CA VAL A 50 -5.31 -17.02 -14.95
C VAL A 50 -5.68 -18.49 -14.80
N TYR A 51 -6.77 -18.92 -15.45
CA TYR A 51 -7.04 -20.31 -15.74
C TYR A 51 -7.09 -20.52 -17.25
N ARG A 52 -6.56 -21.68 -17.71
CA ARG A 52 -6.49 -22.02 -19.12
C ARG A 52 -7.86 -22.42 -19.66
N THR A 53 -8.15 -21.96 -20.85
CA THR A 53 -9.33 -22.37 -21.63
C THR A 53 -8.88 -23.07 -22.93
N HIS A 54 -9.84 -23.62 -23.69
CA HIS A 54 -9.54 -24.17 -25.01
C HIS A 54 -9.08 -23.05 -25.94
N GLY A 55 -7.77 -22.99 -26.23
CA GLY A 55 -7.17 -21.98 -27.11
C GLY A 55 -6.72 -20.67 -26.46
N GLY A 56 -6.87 -20.51 -25.15
CA GLY A 56 -6.50 -19.26 -24.50
C GLY A 56 -6.45 -19.32 -22.98
N ALA A 57 -6.79 -18.20 -22.33
CA ALA A 57 -6.88 -18.09 -20.90
C ALA A 57 -7.92 -17.04 -20.50
N MET A 58 -8.43 -17.15 -19.27
CA MET A 58 -9.26 -16.13 -18.62
C MET A 58 -8.64 -15.78 -17.25
N LEU A 59 -8.93 -14.57 -16.79
CA LEU A 59 -8.48 -14.14 -15.47
C LEU A 59 -9.17 -14.92 -14.35
N THR A 60 -8.43 -15.31 -13.33
CA THR A 60 -9.05 -15.78 -12.08
C THR A 60 -9.69 -14.62 -11.34
N GLY A 61 -10.59 -14.91 -10.37
CA GLY A 61 -11.14 -13.86 -9.49
C GLY A 61 -10.06 -13.02 -8.81
N LYS A 62 -8.93 -13.63 -8.41
CA LYS A 62 -7.76 -12.91 -7.88
C LYS A 62 -7.17 -11.91 -8.89
N ALA A 63 -7.04 -12.31 -10.15
CA ALA A 63 -6.45 -11.45 -11.17
C ALA A 63 -7.42 -10.36 -11.66
N ALA A 64 -8.73 -10.57 -11.57
CA ALA A 64 -9.73 -9.54 -11.86
C ALA A 64 -9.64 -8.37 -10.86
N TYR A 65 -9.15 -8.63 -9.64
CA TYR A 65 -8.93 -7.63 -8.60
C TYR A 65 -7.49 -7.10 -8.53
N GLU A 66 -6.60 -7.49 -9.43
CA GLU A 66 -5.23 -6.94 -9.54
C GLU A 66 -5.07 -5.59 -10.31
N PRO A 67 -6.15 -4.86 -10.74
CA PRO A 67 -5.97 -3.52 -11.33
C PRO A 67 -5.08 -2.62 -10.50
N PHE A 68 -5.14 -2.75 -9.17
CA PHE A 68 -4.37 -1.94 -8.22
C PHE A 68 -2.87 -2.24 -8.22
N ARG A 69 -2.46 -3.47 -8.53
CA ARG A 69 -1.05 -3.86 -8.65
C ARG A 69 -0.41 -3.38 -9.97
N PHE A 70 -1.22 -2.94 -10.93
CA PHE A 70 -0.75 -2.54 -12.27
C PHE A 70 -0.85 -1.04 -12.54
N ASP A 71 -1.27 -0.23 -11.55
CA ASP A 71 -1.04 1.21 -11.66
C ASP A 71 0.47 1.46 -11.70
N ALA A 72 0.93 1.98 -12.83
CA ALA A 72 2.36 2.17 -13.07
C ALA A 72 3.00 3.08 -12.01
N SER A 73 2.26 4.06 -11.51
CA SER A 73 2.75 5.00 -10.50
C SER A 73 2.83 4.33 -9.12
N PHE A 74 1.88 3.48 -8.75
CA PHE A 74 1.93 2.70 -7.52
C PHE A 74 3.05 1.68 -7.56
N GLN A 75 3.19 0.95 -8.69
CA GLN A 75 4.23 -0.06 -8.86
C GLN A 75 5.65 0.56 -8.81
N VAL A 76 5.87 1.69 -9.48
CA VAL A 76 7.15 2.40 -9.40
C VAL A 76 7.48 2.81 -7.96
N ARG A 77 6.47 3.26 -7.20
CA ARG A 77 6.66 3.59 -5.78
C ARG A 77 6.82 2.35 -4.90
N GLU A 78 6.17 1.23 -5.21
CA GLU A 78 6.36 -0.04 -4.50
C GLU A 78 7.76 -0.59 -4.72
N ASP A 79 8.27 -0.56 -5.97
CA ASP A 79 9.59 -1.08 -6.35
C ASP A 79 10.75 -0.19 -5.83
N ARG A 80 10.51 1.12 -5.68
CA ARG A 80 11.51 2.05 -5.15
C ARG A 80 11.71 1.83 -3.65
N PHE A 81 12.94 1.59 -3.21
CA PHE A 81 13.29 1.28 -1.82
C PHE A 81 12.50 0.06 -1.28
N ALA A 82 12.33 -0.97 -2.11
CA ALA A 82 11.49 -2.13 -1.77
C ALA A 82 12.03 -2.91 -0.56
N ALA A 83 13.35 -3.09 -0.45
CA ALA A 83 13.99 -3.79 0.64
C ALA A 83 13.84 -3.03 1.97
N GLU A 84 14.04 -1.72 1.94
CA GLU A 84 13.88 -0.81 3.07
C GLU A 84 12.43 -0.83 3.58
N LYS A 85 11.47 -0.68 2.69
CA LYS A 85 10.03 -0.75 3.04
C LYS A 85 9.63 -2.12 3.61
N GLN A 86 10.23 -3.21 3.15
CA GLN A 86 9.99 -4.53 3.73
C GLN A 86 10.49 -4.60 5.18
N ARG A 87 11.68 -4.07 5.49
CA ARG A 87 12.19 -4.02 6.87
C ARG A 87 11.30 -3.13 7.75
N ILE A 88 10.93 -1.95 7.25
CA ILE A 88 10.02 -1.02 7.94
C ILE A 88 8.67 -1.71 8.22
N ALA A 89 8.09 -2.36 7.21
CA ALA A 89 6.80 -3.04 7.35
C ALA A 89 6.87 -4.20 8.35
N HIS A 90 7.97 -4.95 8.37
CA HIS A 90 8.20 -6.02 9.33
C HIS A 90 8.28 -5.50 10.77
N ALA A 91 9.07 -4.44 10.99
CA ALA A 91 9.18 -3.81 12.30
C ALA A 91 7.83 -3.20 12.76
N ALA A 92 7.10 -2.55 11.87
CA ALA A 92 5.79 -1.99 12.15
C ALA A 92 4.77 -3.08 12.52
N ALA A 93 4.70 -4.18 11.75
CA ALA A 93 3.79 -5.30 12.02
C ALA A 93 4.11 -6.01 13.35
N ALA A 94 5.38 -6.03 13.76
CA ALA A 94 5.79 -6.60 15.05
C ALA A 94 5.27 -5.83 16.27
N LEU A 95 4.93 -4.54 16.11
CA LEU A 95 4.33 -3.72 17.17
C LEU A 95 2.85 -4.03 17.42
N VAL A 96 2.16 -4.65 16.45
CA VAL A 96 0.72 -4.92 16.54
C VAL A 96 0.45 -6.07 17.49
N LYS A 97 -0.47 -5.86 18.45
CA LYS A 97 -0.89 -6.87 19.43
C LYS A 97 -2.26 -7.43 19.08
N GLU A 98 -2.58 -8.58 19.67
CA GLU A 98 -3.95 -9.12 19.58
C GLU A 98 -4.95 -8.18 20.26
N HIS A 99 -6.14 -8.12 19.70
CA HIS A 99 -7.26 -7.28 20.14
C HIS A 99 -7.08 -5.76 19.95
N GLU A 100 -6.00 -5.32 19.29
CA GLU A 100 -5.86 -3.91 18.90
C GLU A 100 -6.77 -3.55 17.71
N THR A 101 -7.25 -2.31 17.72
CA THR A 101 -7.85 -1.64 16.56
C THR A 101 -6.80 -0.74 15.95
N ILE A 102 -6.36 -1.06 14.75
CA ILE A 102 -5.30 -0.31 14.06
C ILE A 102 -5.81 0.41 12.82
N GLY A 103 -5.27 1.59 12.56
CA GLY A 103 -5.46 2.34 11.32
C GLY A 103 -4.31 2.06 10.34
N LEU A 104 -4.64 1.80 9.08
CA LEU A 104 -3.67 1.73 7.98
C LEU A 104 -3.99 2.82 6.95
N ALA A 105 -3.18 3.87 6.88
CA ALA A 105 -3.32 4.91 5.87
C ALA A 105 -2.89 4.39 4.48
N PRO A 106 -3.35 4.99 3.37
CA PRO A 106 -2.94 4.60 2.03
C PRO A 106 -1.44 4.75 1.81
N GLY A 107 -0.80 3.76 1.18
CA GLY A 107 0.62 3.83 0.83
C GLY A 107 1.24 2.47 0.54
N THR A 108 2.40 2.47 -0.11
CA THR A 108 3.11 1.23 -0.45
C THR A 108 3.67 0.53 0.78
N THR A 109 4.21 1.27 1.75
CA THR A 109 4.73 0.70 3.01
C THR A 109 3.61 0.13 3.88
N THR A 110 2.49 0.84 4.01
CA THR A 110 1.31 0.36 4.76
C THR A 110 0.63 -0.83 4.09
N THR A 111 0.68 -0.93 2.77
CA THR A 111 0.26 -2.14 2.04
C THR A 111 1.13 -3.35 2.42
N LEU A 112 2.44 -3.15 2.56
CA LEU A 112 3.34 -4.20 3.02
C LEU A 112 3.06 -4.60 4.48
N ILE A 113 2.71 -3.64 5.36
CA ILE A 113 2.26 -3.96 6.73
C ILE A 113 1.00 -4.84 6.69
N ALA A 114 0.00 -4.47 5.89
CA ALA A 114 -1.22 -5.27 5.74
C ALA A 114 -0.91 -6.72 5.32
N ARG A 115 0.03 -6.92 4.38
CA ARG A 115 0.48 -8.25 3.95
C ARG A 115 1.14 -9.05 5.08
N GLN A 116 1.92 -8.40 5.95
CA GLN A 116 2.52 -9.06 7.13
C GLN A 116 1.48 -9.50 8.16
N LEU A 117 0.32 -8.86 8.19
CA LEU A 117 -0.76 -9.15 9.13
C LEU A 117 -1.73 -10.25 8.64
N LEU A 118 -1.66 -10.70 7.40
CA LEU A 118 -2.61 -11.68 6.81
C LEU A 118 -2.79 -12.97 7.62
N HIS A 119 -1.77 -13.39 8.36
CA HIS A 119 -1.79 -14.62 9.18
C HIS A 119 -2.06 -14.35 10.66
N ARG A 120 -2.30 -13.09 11.04
CA ARG A 120 -2.65 -12.69 12.40
C ARG A 120 -4.16 -12.90 12.65
N ARG A 121 -4.56 -12.84 13.89
CA ARG A 121 -5.96 -12.99 14.31
C ARG A 121 -6.33 -12.00 15.39
N GLY A 122 -7.63 -11.76 15.56
CA GLY A 122 -8.14 -10.93 16.64
C GLY A 122 -7.76 -9.45 16.53
N ILE A 123 -7.41 -8.96 15.34
CA ILE A 123 -7.04 -7.56 15.09
C ILE A 123 -8.17 -6.93 14.27
N ARG A 124 -8.59 -5.72 14.66
CA ARG A 124 -9.46 -4.88 13.84
C ARG A 124 -8.63 -3.90 13.05
N ILE A 125 -8.87 -3.81 11.75
CA ILE A 125 -8.16 -2.92 10.84
C ILE A 125 -9.15 -1.92 10.23
N VAL A 126 -8.86 -0.63 10.35
CA VAL A 126 -9.63 0.45 9.73
C VAL A 126 -8.74 1.11 8.69
N THR A 127 -9.21 1.19 7.46
CA THR A 127 -8.43 1.77 6.35
C THR A 127 -9.31 2.51 5.37
N ASN A 128 -8.78 3.57 4.78
CA ASN A 128 -9.38 4.23 3.62
C ASN A 128 -8.65 3.86 2.31
N ALA A 129 -7.78 2.85 2.35
CA ALA A 129 -7.05 2.34 1.19
C ALA A 129 -7.76 1.14 0.57
N VAL A 130 -8.30 1.30 -0.64
CA VAL A 130 -9.05 0.25 -1.33
C VAL A 130 -8.18 -0.98 -1.59
N ASN A 131 -6.94 -0.79 -2.01
CA ASN A 131 -6.00 -1.87 -2.24
C ASN A 131 -5.69 -2.67 -0.95
N ILE A 132 -5.56 -2.00 0.20
CA ILE A 132 -5.37 -2.67 1.50
C ILE A 132 -6.62 -3.47 1.88
N GLY A 133 -7.82 -2.89 1.75
CA GLY A 133 -9.07 -3.60 1.99
C GLY A 133 -9.21 -4.85 1.12
N MET A 134 -8.82 -4.76 -0.15
CA MET A 134 -8.82 -5.90 -1.07
C MET A 134 -7.78 -6.97 -0.69
N GLU A 135 -6.57 -6.59 -0.31
CA GLU A 135 -5.54 -7.53 0.15
C GLU A 135 -5.99 -8.31 1.41
N LEU A 136 -6.69 -7.63 2.31
CA LEU A 136 -7.17 -8.23 3.56
C LEU A 136 -8.50 -9.00 3.43
N SER A 137 -9.21 -8.86 2.32
CA SER A 137 -10.55 -9.45 2.12
C SER A 137 -10.62 -10.97 2.29
N SER A 138 -9.51 -11.68 2.08
CA SER A 138 -9.42 -13.13 2.25
C SER A 138 -8.99 -13.57 3.66
N ALA A 139 -8.60 -12.63 4.53
CA ALA A 139 -8.11 -12.91 5.88
C ALA A 139 -9.27 -12.95 6.88
N THR A 140 -10.02 -14.05 6.91
CA THR A 140 -11.23 -14.21 7.72
C THR A 140 -11.02 -14.09 9.23
N ALA A 141 -9.78 -14.14 9.71
CA ALA A 141 -9.44 -13.97 11.12
C ALA A 141 -9.19 -12.50 11.52
N LEU A 142 -9.23 -11.59 10.55
CA LEU A 142 -9.12 -10.15 10.74
C LEU A 142 -10.49 -9.49 10.53
N ASP A 143 -10.80 -8.50 11.38
CA ASP A 143 -11.98 -7.65 11.20
C ASP A 143 -11.55 -6.38 10.46
N THR A 144 -11.87 -6.29 9.16
CA THR A 144 -11.41 -5.19 8.31
C THR A 144 -12.57 -4.28 7.93
N THR A 145 -12.47 -3.01 8.30
CA THR A 145 -13.38 -1.95 7.87
C THR A 145 -12.70 -1.08 6.82
N LEU A 146 -13.27 -1.05 5.61
CA LEU A 146 -12.93 -0.08 4.58
C LEU A 146 -13.90 1.10 4.68
N THR A 147 -13.38 2.34 4.75
CA THR A 147 -14.21 3.54 4.80
C THR A 147 -15.03 3.71 3.52
N GLY A 148 -16.11 4.47 3.59
CA GLY A 148 -16.75 5.02 2.39
C GLY A 148 -15.94 6.16 1.78
N GLY A 149 -16.48 6.80 0.74
CA GLY A 149 -15.93 8.03 0.17
C GLY A 149 -15.70 8.01 -1.34
N ALA A 150 -15.28 9.14 -1.87
CA ALA A 150 -14.87 9.25 -3.26
C ALA A 150 -13.47 8.62 -3.44
N MET A 151 -13.32 7.81 -4.49
CA MET A 151 -12.03 7.18 -4.77
C MET A 151 -11.10 8.14 -5.50
N ARG A 152 -9.94 8.38 -4.94
CA ARG A 152 -8.81 9.01 -5.62
C ARG A 152 -7.94 7.93 -6.27
N TRP A 153 -8.01 7.90 -7.59
CA TRP A 153 -7.34 6.85 -8.37
C TRP A 153 -5.84 7.07 -8.55
N ALA A 154 -5.36 8.29 -8.62
CA ALA A 154 -4.00 8.68 -8.99
C ALA A 154 -2.85 7.98 -8.20
N GLY A 155 -2.84 6.65 -8.24
CA GLY A 155 -1.82 5.81 -7.62
C GLY A 155 -1.90 5.65 -6.10
N ALA A 156 -2.87 6.30 -5.44
CA ALA A 156 -3.01 6.19 -3.98
C ALA A 156 -4.09 5.19 -3.56
N PHE A 157 -5.08 4.92 -4.44
CA PHE A 157 -6.25 4.07 -4.14
C PHE A 157 -6.99 4.46 -2.86
N SER A 158 -6.97 5.75 -2.53
CA SER A 158 -7.51 6.28 -1.29
C SER A 158 -8.97 6.70 -1.44
N LEU A 159 -9.77 6.44 -0.43
CA LEU A 159 -11.11 6.97 -0.28
C LEU A 159 -11.03 8.26 0.53
N VAL A 160 -11.66 9.32 0.01
CA VAL A 160 -11.63 10.67 0.59
C VAL A 160 -13.03 11.27 0.70
N GLY A 161 -13.11 12.45 1.31
CA GLY A 161 -14.35 13.21 1.46
C GLY A 161 -15.15 12.87 2.71
N PRO A 162 -16.36 13.44 2.85
CA PRO A 162 -17.14 13.40 4.08
C PRO A 162 -17.45 11.98 4.58
N ALA A 163 -17.83 11.06 3.70
CA ALA A 163 -18.15 9.69 4.08
C ALA A 163 -16.94 8.94 4.68
N ALA A 164 -15.72 9.17 4.17
CA ALA A 164 -14.51 8.60 4.77
C ALA A 164 -14.27 9.17 6.18
N ILE A 165 -14.43 10.48 6.34
CA ILE A 165 -14.27 11.20 7.61
C ILE A 165 -15.31 10.72 8.63
N GLU A 166 -16.58 10.61 8.25
CA GLU A 166 -17.66 10.14 9.13
C GLU A 166 -17.41 8.70 9.59
N THR A 167 -16.99 7.82 8.68
CA THR A 167 -16.65 6.44 9.05
C THR A 167 -15.51 6.41 10.07
N LEU A 168 -14.43 7.16 9.85
CA LEU A 168 -13.29 7.19 10.77
C LEU A 168 -13.65 7.74 12.15
N ASN A 169 -14.55 8.71 12.24
CA ASN A 169 -15.01 9.28 13.51
C ASN A 169 -15.77 8.26 14.39
N MET A 170 -16.20 7.12 13.86
CA MET A 170 -16.84 6.04 14.63
C MET A 170 -15.85 5.14 15.36
N PHE A 171 -14.54 5.28 15.12
CA PHE A 171 -13.51 4.40 15.66
C PHE A 171 -12.55 5.15 16.59
N VAL A 172 -12.03 4.43 17.56
CA VAL A 172 -10.82 4.79 18.31
C VAL A 172 -9.75 3.78 17.89
N LEU A 173 -8.63 4.29 17.42
CA LEU A 173 -7.50 3.48 16.98
C LEU A 173 -6.48 3.36 18.11
N ASP A 174 -6.09 2.15 18.48
CA ASP A 174 -5.00 1.96 19.41
C ASP A 174 -3.67 2.40 18.79
N ARG A 175 -3.51 2.17 17.48
CA ARG A 175 -2.34 2.58 16.71
C ARG A 175 -2.71 2.94 15.28
N LEU A 176 -2.10 4.01 14.77
CA LEU A 176 -2.15 4.39 13.35
C LEU A 176 -0.80 4.17 12.71
N PHE A 177 -0.74 3.42 11.61
CA PHE A 177 0.40 3.43 10.71
C PHE A 177 0.14 4.43 9.59
N LEU A 178 0.87 5.54 9.62
CA LEU A 178 0.71 6.67 8.73
C LEU A 178 1.80 6.66 7.66
N SER A 179 1.42 6.48 6.40
CA SER A 179 2.31 6.70 5.25
C SER A 179 2.27 8.16 4.83
N VAL A 180 3.41 8.68 4.41
CA VAL A 180 3.60 10.10 4.09
C VAL A 180 4.37 10.27 2.78
N THR A 181 4.33 11.44 2.16
CA THR A 181 5.24 11.81 1.06
C THR A 181 6.44 12.62 1.57
N GLY A 182 6.34 13.18 2.75
CA GLY A 182 7.44 13.81 3.44
C GLY A 182 7.20 13.86 4.95
N VAL A 183 8.26 13.73 5.74
CA VAL A 183 8.25 13.94 7.18
C VAL A 183 9.49 14.74 7.60
N ASP A 184 9.26 15.78 8.36
CA ASP A 184 10.27 16.75 8.78
C ASP A 184 10.11 17.03 10.27
N ALA A 185 11.23 17.21 10.98
CA ALA A 185 11.21 17.39 12.44
C ALA A 185 10.51 18.67 12.89
N GLU A 186 10.50 19.72 12.09
CA GLU A 186 9.82 20.98 12.40
C GLU A 186 8.39 21.01 11.84
N ARG A 187 8.22 20.54 10.58
CA ARG A 187 6.95 20.64 9.86
C ARG A 187 6.01 19.45 10.09
N GLY A 188 6.54 18.34 10.60
CA GLY A 188 5.76 17.12 10.85
C GLY A 188 5.50 16.29 9.60
N ALA A 189 4.40 15.56 9.61
CA ALA A 189 3.98 14.67 8.53
C ALA A 189 3.23 15.44 7.43
N THR A 190 3.62 15.24 6.18
CA THR A 190 3.07 15.95 5.03
C THR A 190 2.75 15.00 3.87
N ILE A 191 1.79 15.40 3.02
CA ILE A 191 1.37 14.67 1.83
C ILE A 191 1.10 15.67 0.68
N ILE A 192 1.03 15.16 -0.55
CA ILE A 192 0.81 16.05 -1.72
C ILE A 192 -0.65 16.52 -1.76
N GLU A 193 -1.60 15.63 -1.57
CA GLU A 193 -3.02 15.85 -1.84
C GLU A 193 -3.77 16.35 -0.60
N PRO A 194 -4.40 17.56 -0.65
CA PRO A 194 -5.12 18.12 0.51
C PRO A 194 -6.30 17.28 0.99
N GLU A 195 -7.01 16.59 0.09
CA GLU A 195 -8.14 15.73 0.48
C GLU A 195 -7.67 14.48 1.23
N GLU A 196 -6.53 13.90 0.84
CA GLU A 196 -5.89 12.81 1.57
C GLU A 196 -5.38 13.28 2.94
N ALA A 197 -4.79 14.48 2.99
CA ALA A 197 -4.40 15.08 4.25
C ALA A 197 -5.59 15.29 5.20
N ALA A 198 -6.76 15.68 4.68
CA ALA A 198 -7.96 15.86 5.49
C ALA A 198 -8.41 14.55 6.15
N VAL A 199 -8.40 13.44 5.42
CA VAL A 199 -8.72 12.10 5.97
C VAL A 199 -7.65 11.64 6.95
N SER A 200 -6.38 11.79 6.60
CA SER A 200 -5.25 11.41 7.48
C SER A 200 -5.26 12.18 8.79
N ARG A 201 -5.62 13.47 8.80
CA ARG A 201 -5.82 14.26 10.02
C ARG A 201 -6.89 13.67 10.95
N VAL A 202 -7.96 13.10 10.38
CA VAL A 202 -8.96 12.41 11.20
C VAL A 202 -8.38 11.14 11.80
N MET A 203 -7.66 10.34 11.02
CA MET A 203 -7.00 9.13 11.53
C MET A 203 -6.03 9.45 12.68
N VAL A 204 -5.23 10.52 12.55
CA VAL A 204 -4.33 10.98 13.61
C VAL A 204 -5.11 11.35 14.89
N ARG A 205 -6.21 12.11 14.77
CA ARG A 205 -7.02 12.49 15.94
C ARG A 205 -7.71 11.30 16.62
N GLN A 206 -8.01 10.24 15.88
CA GLN A 206 -8.65 9.03 16.40
C GLN A 206 -7.64 8.03 16.99
N ALA A 207 -6.33 8.24 16.79
CA ALA A 207 -5.30 7.32 17.23
C ALA A 207 -4.75 7.69 18.62
N ARG A 208 -4.47 6.67 19.42
CA ARG A 208 -3.74 6.79 20.69
C ARG A 208 -2.23 6.83 20.48
N GLU A 209 -1.75 6.17 19.43
CA GLU A 209 -0.34 6.16 19.05
C GLU A 209 -0.24 6.35 17.53
N VAL A 210 0.53 7.33 17.09
CA VAL A 210 0.77 7.64 15.68
C VAL A 210 2.17 7.19 15.31
N VAL A 211 2.24 6.18 14.44
CA VAL A 211 3.48 5.62 13.91
C VAL A 211 3.63 6.01 12.43
N VAL A 212 4.55 6.91 12.15
CA VAL A 212 4.90 7.24 10.76
C VAL A 212 5.82 6.17 10.21
N VAL A 213 5.52 5.64 9.03
CA VAL A 213 6.31 4.63 8.32
C VAL A 213 6.79 5.19 6.99
N ALA A 214 8.08 5.49 6.90
CA ALA A 214 8.67 6.20 5.77
C ALA A 214 10.10 5.71 5.50
N ASP A 215 10.44 5.45 4.24
CA ASP A 215 11.82 5.24 3.86
C ASP A 215 12.63 6.55 3.97
N SER A 216 13.95 6.45 4.14
CA SER A 216 14.85 7.60 4.41
C SER A 216 14.78 8.69 3.35
N SER A 217 14.38 8.37 2.11
CA SER A 217 14.23 9.38 1.05
C SER A 217 13.12 10.41 1.31
N LYS A 218 12.27 10.17 2.31
CA LYS A 218 11.17 11.07 2.70
C LYS A 218 11.50 11.93 3.92
N ILE A 219 12.62 11.66 4.57
CA ILE A 219 13.09 12.41 5.74
C ILE A 219 13.56 13.79 5.33
N GLY A 220 13.13 14.82 6.06
CA GLY A 220 13.42 16.23 5.74
C GLY A 220 12.64 16.77 4.52
N MET A 221 11.79 15.95 3.90
CA MET A 221 10.92 16.40 2.81
C MET A 221 9.62 17.01 3.35
N VAL A 222 9.23 18.14 2.74
CA VAL A 222 7.97 18.83 3.07
C VAL A 222 7.10 18.90 1.82
N SER A 223 5.91 18.31 1.91
CA SER A 223 4.90 18.33 0.85
C SER A 223 3.83 19.42 1.12
N PRO A 224 3.04 19.84 0.12
CA PRO A 224 2.13 20.99 0.23
C PRO A 224 1.05 20.90 1.31
N ALA A 225 0.57 19.69 1.63
CA ALA A 225 -0.51 19.51 2.59
C ALA A 225 -0.01 18.88 3.90
N VAL A 226 -0.14 19.62 5.00
CA VAL A 226 0.23 19.15 6.34
C VAL A 226 -0.84 18.18 6.85
N ILE A 227 -0.40 17.02 7.36
CA ILE A 227 -1.24 16.06 8.08
C ILE A 227 -1.25 16.42 9.56
N CYS A 228 -0.09 16.38 10.21
CA CYS A 228 0.04 16.71 11.63
C CYS A 228 1.43 17.29 11.93
N PRO A 229 1.58 18.10 12.99
CA PRO A 229 2.88 18.55 13.47
C PRO A 229 3.66 17.39 14.10
N SER A 230 4.98 17.55 14.25
CA SER A 230 5.87 16.51 14.79
C SER A 230 5.46 16.02 16.18
N ARG A 231 4.97 16.91 17.04
CA ARG A 231 4.51 16.57 18.41
C ARG A 231 3.35 15.57 18.45
N ASP A 232 2.63 15.38 17.35
CA ASP A 232 1.53 14.42 17.22
C ASP A 232 2.02 13.08 16.63
N ILE A 233 3.33 12.90 16.46
CA ILE A 233 3.99 11.66 15.99
C ILE A 233 4.71 11.03 17.18
N ASP A 234 4.31 9.83 17.57
CA ASP A 234 4.94 9.11 18.68
C ASP A 234 6.18 8.34 18.25
N LEU A 235 6.15 7.78 17.04
CA LEU A 235 7.22 6.95 16.49
C LEU A 235 7.38 7.16 14.98
N LEU A 236 8.62 7.31 14.55
CA LEU A 236 9.02 7.21 13.15
C LEU A 236 9.78 5.89 12.95
N ILE A 237 9.27 5.01 12.09
CA ILE A 237 10.00 3.83 11.63
C ILE A 237 10.55 4.12 10.24
N THR A 238 11.85 4.04 10.09
CA THR A 238 12.57 4.31 8.84
C THR A 238 13.69 3.29 8.62
N ASP A 239 14.35 3.33 7.49
CA ASP A 239 15.54 2.52 7.22
C ASP A 239 16.83 3.19 7.74
N ASP A 240 17.91 2.43 7.73
CA ASP A 240 19.25 2.83 8.18
C ASP A 240 19.90 3.95 7.35
N GLY A 241 19.24 4.39 6.27
CA GLY A 241 19.64 5.58 5.48
C GLY A 241 19.34 6.93 6.13
N ILE A 242 18.67 6.97 7.29
CA ILE A 242 18.46 8.21 8.04
C ILE A 242 19.79 8.75 8.57
N SER A 243 20.04 10.08 8.46
CA SER A 243 21.24 10.70 9.01
C SER A 243 21.15 10.88 10.54
N GLU A 244 22.32 10.94 11.19
CA GLU A 244 22.39 11.23 12.63
C GLU A 244 21.80 12.62 12.96
N GLU A 245 22.02 13.59 12.08
CA GLU A 245 21.44 14.95 12.22
C GLU A 245 19.92 14.91 12.24
N ALA A 246 19.30 14.18 11.29
CA ALA A 246 17.85 14.02 11.23
C ALA A 246 17.32 13.27 12.46
N THR A 247 18.00 12.22 12.90
CA THR A 247 17.63 11.47 14.11
C THR A 247 17.63 12.38 15.34
N ASN A 248 18.66 13.22 15.50
CA ASN A 248 18.75 14.17 16.60
C ASN A 248 17.66 15.26 16.52
N ALA A 249 17.32 15.73 15.31
CA ALA A 249 16.26 16.70 15.10
C ALA A 249 14.88 16.14 15.52
N PHE A 250 14.57 14.89 15.15
CA PHE A 250 13.33 14.22 15.59
C PHE A 250 13.31 14.00 17.10
N ALA A 251 14.43 13.59 17.69
CA ALA A 251 14.53 13.43 19.15
C ALA A 251 14.29 14.75 19.89
N ALA A 252 14.80 15.87 19.39
CA ALA A 252 14.54 17.21 19.93
C ALA A 252 13.05 17.60 19.83
N SER A 253 12.34 17.10 18.82
CA SER A 253 10.89 17.27 18.64
C SER A 253 10.07 16.19 19.37
N GLN A 254 10.69 15.39 20.25
CA GLN A 254 10.08 14.30 21.06
C GLN A 254 9.53 13.13 20.24
N VAL A 255 9.93 13.00 18.98
CA VAL A 255 9.60 11.86 18.12
C VAL A 255 10.63 10.75 18.34
N LYS A 256 10.18 9.56 18.71
CA LYS A 256 11.05 8.38 18.77
C LYS A 256 11.39 7.94 17.34
N VAL A 257 12.64 7.54 17.10
CA VAL A 257 13.07 7.01 15.81
C VAL A 257 13.51 5.55 15.98
N LEU A 258 12.97 4.68 15.12
CA LEU A 258 13.39 3.30 14.96
C LEU A 258 13.94 3.12 13.55
N ALA A 259 15.25 3.04 13.42
CA ALA A 259 15.93 2.73 12.16
C ALA A 259 16.11 1.20 12.05
N VAL A 260 15.78 0.61 10.86
CA VAL A 260 15.75 -0.84 10.62
C VAL A 260 16.42 -1.24 9.32
#